data_5a99e7fe7bfc348ab146277427f5025d
#
_entry.id   5a99e7fe7bfc348ab146277427f5025d
#
_cell.length_a   1.000
_cell.length_b   1.000
_cell.length_c   1.000
_cell.angle_alpha   90.00
_cell.angle_beta   90.00
_cell.angle_gamma   90.00
#
_symmetry.space_group_name_H-M   'P 1'
#
loop_
_entity.id
_entity.type
_entity.pdbx_description
1 polymer ?
#
loop_
_entity_poly.entity_id
_entity_poly.type
_entity_poly.pdbx_seq_one_letter_code
_entity_poly.pdbx_strand_id
1 'polypeptide(L)'
;ASDVYKRQVADEIAAHYMGAENPMFIPPVVEEPAVTIKLGFLNDATGPIAQFAAPFTFAWGAAMDDLNAMGDDYVFEIIEADSGCDGTMAGTAAQSLVDAGVVAVAGAACSGASIGANAILSAAGIPMISYASTSPALSDATAYPHFYRIVPSDALQGQAAADMIMASGVSNTAVVHMTNAYGSGLADAVAANLGADNVCLQSGYEETTTDFQAAVQAVMDSGCDSVFLGSYASDGAMIVETMAVMGATIPIFSADGMAGSAALEEYTNPAAANGIEVTRPRAAAAGAGVFAAACAADSVCQTGIFTSEAYDAVMMLGHAAMMEDGENMGMHVPMVGVDYAGDSGTHTFLDNGDVGGSGYDVCTFHHVPTFGEYFNCDRMWEAGGDGVTDTPWTGATIKIGFLNDATGPIAVYADGFVAASQITLGLANTLAYSQGVQFEIVYADSGCDGTMAASAAQTLVDAGVWGVVGAACSGASMAANSVLSAAGIPQVSYASTSPALSDATAYPSFYRVVPSDAFQGSVVADVMTADMQDNVAVIHMTNAYGSGLADAFVGSMDAASICTQIGYEETATDFTSIVSTVVSEGCTSAMLVSYAADGAALIEEMALQG
;
A
#
# COMPACT_ATOMS: atom_id res chain seq x y z
N ALA A 1 33.25 -13.40 36.30
CA ALA A 1 34.22 -14.07 37.25
C ALA A 1 33.64 -14.19 38.66
N SER A 2 32.79 -13.26 39.13
CA SER A 2 32.20 -13.34 40.49
C SER A 2 31.16 -14.45 40.64
N ASP A 3 30.34 -14.69 39.61
CA ASP A 3 29.26 -15.70 39.70
C ASP A 3 29.75 -17.14 39.59
N VAL A 4 30.80 -17.38 38.80
CA VAL A 4 31.44 -18.70 38.73
C VAL A 4 32.12 -19.02 40.07
N TYR A 5 32.72 -18.03 40.71
CA TYR A 5 33.34 -18.19 42.02
C TYR A 5 32.31 -18.38 43.12
N LYS A 6 31.20 -17.64 43.11
CA LYS A 6 30.09 -17.78 44.05
C LYS A 6 29.42 -19.16 43.93
N ARG A 7 29.18 -19.66 42.71
CA ARG A 7 28.66 -21.01 42.49
C ARG A 7 29.64 -22.09 42.93
N GLN A 8 30.92 -21.96 42.65
CA GLN A 8 31.93 -22.94 43.13
C GLN A 8 32.02 -22.97 44.66
N VAL A 9 31.93 -21.81 45.33
CA VAL A 9 31.91 -21.76 46.81
C VAL A 9 30.62 -22.34 47.36
N ALA A 10 29.47 -22.14 46.73
CA ALA A 10 28.20 -22.74 47.12
C ALA A 10 28.22 -24.28 46.94
N ASP A 11 28.77 -24.76 45.83
CA ASP A 11 28.92 -26.19 45.54
C ASP A 11 29.93 -26.88 46.50
N GLU A 12 31.03 -26.22 46.87
CA GLU A 12 32.00 -26.73 47.87
C GLU A 12 31.40 -26.74 49.27
N ILE A 13 30.61 -25.76 49.67
CA ILE A 13 29.88 -25.75 50.94
C ILE A 13 28.81 -26.86 50.94
N ALA A 14 28.05 -27.02 49.88
CA ALA A 14 27.07 -28.08 49.75
C ALA A 14 27.73 -29.48 49.82
N ALA A 15 28.86 -29.67 49.14
CA ALA A 15 29.63 -30.94 49.18
C ALA A 15 30.18 -31.23 50.56
N HIS A 16 30.57 -30.22 51.34
CA HIS A 16 31.11 -30.39 52.68
C HIS A 16 30.03 -30.77 53.71
N TYR A 17 28.80 -30.26 53.53
CA TYR A 17 27.66 -30.55 54.42
C TYR A 17 26.88 -31.83 54.04
N MET A 18 26.99 -32.33 52.83
CA MET A 18 26.32 -33.56 52.39
C MET A 18 26.98 -34.85 52.93
N GLY A 19 28.13 -34.76 53.60
CA GLY A 19 28.82 -35.85 54.23
C GLY A 19 28.50 -36.13 55.73
N ALA A 20 27.63 -35.32 56.35
CA ALA A 20 27.21 -35.53 57.75
C ALA A 20 25.72 -35.85 57.79
N GLU A 21 25.38 -36.94 58.45
CA GLU A 21 23.99 -37.41 58.71
C GLU A 21 23.24 -36.42 59.63
N ASN A 22 22.92 -35.22 59.13
CA ASN A 22 22.00 -34.31 59.79
C ASN A 22 21.02 -33.73 58.77
N PRO A 23 19.73 -34.10 58.81
CA PRO A 23 18.77 -33.58 57.88
C PRO A 23 18.44 -32.11 58.25
N MET A 24 18.57 -31.24 57.27
CA MET A 24 18.03 -29.89 57.21
C MET A 24 18.89 -28.71 57.71
N PHE A 25 19.73 -28.24 56.88
CA PHE A 25 19.83 -26.83 56.66
C PHE A 25 20.09 -26.60 55.16
N ILE A 26 19.02 -26.54 54.35
CA ILE A 26 19.04 -25.86 53.07
C ILE A 26 18.99 -24.37 53.45
N PRO A 27 20.09 -23.61 53.27
CA PRO A 27 19.98 -22.17 53.48
C PRO A 27 18.84 -21.66 52.54
N PRO A 28 17.98 -20.76 53.00
CA PRO A 28 17.01 -20.16 52.13
C PRO A 28 17.77 -19.64 50.91
N VAL A 29 17.31 -19.98 49.71
CA VAL A 29 17.75 -19.32 48.49
C VAL A 29 17.39 -17.83 48.73
N VAL A 30 18.39 -17.05 49.04
CA VAL A 30 18.21 -15.61 49.07
C VAL A 30 18.08 -15.22 47.59
N GLU A 31 16.87 -15.11 47.11
CA GLU A 31 16.62 -14.45 45.82
C GLU A 31 17.21 -13.05 45.98
N GLU A 32 18.28 -12.75 45.25
CA GLU A 32 18.77 -11.38 45.16
C GLU A 32 17.66 -10.55 44.51
N PRO A 33 17.38 -9.34 45.00
CA PRO A 33 16.35 -8.53 44.40
C PRO A 33 16.72 -8.25 42.95
N ALA A 34 15.74 -8.30 42.04
CA ALA A 34 15.93 -8.00 40.64
C ALA A 34 16.59 -6.62 40.44
N VAL A 35 17.52 -6.54 39.52
CA VAL A 35 18.19 -5.28 39.16
C VAL A 35 17.23 -4.42 38.35
N THR A 36 16.94 -3.20 38.82
CA THR A 36 16.10 -2.27 38.05
C THR A 36 16.96 -1.51 37.06
N ILE A 37 16.67 -1.65 35.78
CA ILE A 37 17.31 -0.96 34.65
C ILE A 37 16.35 0.10 34.12
N LYS A 38 16.81 1.36 34.07
CA LYS A 38 16.05 2.47 33.47
C LYS A 38 16.57 2.79 32.09
N LEU A 39 15.73 2.66 31.07
CA LEU A 39 15.98 3.10 29.72
C LEU A 39 15.25 4.41 29.45
N GLY A 40 15.83 5.30 28.64
CA GLY A 40 15.17 6.49 28.14
C GLY A 40 14.58 6.25 26.75
N PHE A 41 13.47 6.92 26.45
CA PHE A 41 12.90 6.99 25.11
C PHE A 41 12.62 8.44 24.75
N LEU A 42 13.26 8.94 23.68
CA LEU A 42 12.97 10.25 23.10
C LEU A 42 11.92 10.07 22.00
N ASN A 43 10.69 10.36 22.35
CA ASN A 43 9.55 10.36 21.42
C ASN A 43 9.36 11.78 20.83
N ASP A 44 8.58 11.89 19.79
CA ASP A 44 8.19 13.14 19.13
C ASP A 44 6.68 13.36 19.33
N ALA A 45 6.25 13.48 20.60
CA ALA A 45 4.85 13.66 20.95
C ALA A 45 4.29 15.02 20.48
N THR A 46 5.16 15.97 20.24
CA THR A 46 4.87 17.25 19.59
C THR A 46 5.78 17.49 18.41
N GLY A 47 5.50 18.51 17.58
CA GLY A 47 6.31 18.85 16.41
C GLY A 47 5.83 18.23 15.10
N PRO A 48 6.64 18.32 14.03
CA PRO A 48 6.22 18.05 12.65
C PRO A 48 5.98 16.56 12.31
N ILE A 49 6.33 15.64 13.20
CA ILE A 49 6.12 14.20 13.03
C ILE A 49 5.28 13.58 14.17
N ALA A 50 4.51 14.40 14.90
CA ALA A 50 3.74 13.97 16.05
C ALA A 50 2.70 12.85 15.74
N GLN A 51 2.26 12.71 14.48
CA GLN A 51 1.40 11.62 14.01
C GLN A 51 2.03 10.23 14.18
N PHE A 52 3.37 10.14 14.26
CA PHE A 52 4.09 8.87 14.47
C PHE A 52 4.37 8.56 15.94
N ALA A 53 4.07 9.47 16.87
CA ALA A 53 4.35 9.27 18.30
C ALA A 53 3.64 8.06 18.89
N ALA A 54 2.36 7.83 18.54
CA ALA A 54 1.60 6.69 19.02
C ALA A 54 2.12 5.33 18.51
N PRO A 55 2.46 5.16 17.20
CA PRO A 55 3.21 4.01 16.72
C PRO A 55 4.53 3.74 17.47
N PHE A 56 5.32 4.76 17.76
CA PHE A 56 6.55 4.60 18.53
C PHE A 56 6.29 4.19 19.98
N THR A 57 5.24 4.73 20.60
CA THR A 57 4.80 4.32 21.94
C THR A 57 4.39 2.85 21.96
N PHE A 58 3.68 2.37 20.94
CA PHE A 58 3.36 0.95 20.80
C PHE A 58 4.64 0.09 20.69
N ALA A 59 5.61 0.52 19.88
CA ALA A 59 6.85 -0.21 19.65
C ALA A 59 7.68 -0.37 20.95
N TRP A 60 7.94 0.72 21.67
CA TRP A 60 8.72 0.61 22.92
C TRP A 60 7.93 -0.15 24.00
N GLY A 61 6.59 -0.03 24.02
CA GLY A 61 5.74 -0.79 24.95
C GLY A 61 5.90 -2.30 24.75
N ALA A 62 5.82 -2.77 23.50
CA ALA A 62 6.04 -4.17 23.15
C ALA A 62 7.47 -4.64 23.52
N ALA A 63 8.50 -3.81 23.24
CA ALA A 63 9.87 -4.14 23.62
C ALA A 63 10.04 -4.27 25.13
N MET A 64 9.37 -3.44 25.92
CA MET A 64 9.40 -3.52 27.39
C MET A 64 8.72 -4.77 27.92
N ASP A 65 7.60 -5.18 27.31
CA ASP A 65 6.92 -6.43 27.67
C ASP A 65 7.84 -7.63 27.40
N ASP A 66 8.51 -7.66 26.25
CA ASP A 66 9.43 -8.74 25.89
C ASP A 66 10.68 -8.76 26.77
N LEU A 67 11.31 -7.62 27.06
CA LEU A 67 12.45 -7.52 27.96
C LEU A 67 12.10 -8.02 29.38
N ASN A 68 10.96 -7.60 29.91
CA ASN A 68 10.51 -8.02 31.24
C ASN A 68 10.04 -9.49 31.29
N ALA A 69 9.74 -10.10 30.14
CA ALA A 69 9.42 -11.53 30.03
C ALA A 69 10.66 -12.43 29.96
N MET A 70 11.88 -11.89 29.77
CA MET A 70 13.11 -12.68 29.63
C MET A 70 13.60 -13.37 30.90
N GLY A 71 13.17 -12.90 32.09
CA GLY A 71 13.52 -13.51 33.37
C GLY A 71 13.30 -12.58 34.55
N ASP A 72 13.46 -13.14 35.77
CA ASP A 72 13.17 -12.44 37.02
C ASP A 72 14.41 -11.68 37.58
N ASP A 73 15.56 -11.76 36.92
CA ASP A 73 16.81 -11.13 37.39
C ASP A 73 16.82 -9.61 37.15
N TYR A 74 16.03 -9.13 36.16
CA TYR A 74 15.96 -7.73 35.78
C TYR A 74 14.52 -7.24 35.75
N VAL A 75 14.34 -5.96 36.10
CA VAL A 75 13.11 -5.20 35.91
C VAL A 75 13.45 -3.98 35.06
N PHE A 76 12.95 -3.91 33.85
CA PHE A 76 13.13 -2.78 32.96
C PHE A 76 12.04 -1.75 33.17
N GLU A 77 12.45 -0.49 33.29
CA GLU A 77 11.60 0.70 33.33
C GLU A 77 11.97 1.61 32.17
N ILE A 78 10.98 2.15 31.45
CA ILE A 78 11.22 3.14 30.42
C ILE A 78 10.76 4.52 30.91
N ILE A 79 11.56 5.54 30.62
CA ILE A 79 11.24 6.95 30.90
C ILE A 79 11.15 7.65 29.56
N GLU A 80 9.95 8.03 29.18
CA GLU A 80 9.67 8.75 27.94
C GLU A 80 9.82 10.26 28.14
N ALA A 81 10.40 10.94 27.13
CA ALA A 81 10.50 12.39 27.10
C ALA A 81 10.25 12.87 25.65
N ASP A 82 9.59 14.03 25.52
CA ASP A 82 9.25 14.62 24.22
C ASP A 82 10.44 15.41 23.67
N SER A 83 10.90 15.02 22.49
CA SER A 83 11.96 15.73 21.76
C SER A 83 11.42 16.90 20.94
N GLY A 84 10.13 16.90 20.63
CA GLY A 84 9.47 17.89 19.78
C GLY A 84 10.04 17.99 18.37
N CYS A 85 10.85 17.02 17.94
CA CYS A 85 11.63 17.08 16.71
C CYS A 85 12.59 18.30 16.63
N ASP A 86 12.88 18.93 17.79
CA ASP A 86 13.67 20.16 17.94
C ASP A 86 14.92 19.90 18.78
N GLY A 87 16.08 20.39 18.33
CA GLY A 87 17.36 20.15 19.02
C GLY A 87 17.44 20.75 20.43
N THR A 88 16.78 21.88 20.70
CA THR A 88 16.76 22.53 22.01
C THR A 88 15.85 21.80 22.98
N MET A 89 14.66 21.41 22.51
CA MET A 89 13.72 20.59 23.29
C MET A 89 14.34 19.24 23.61
N ALA A 90 14.90 18.56 22.61
CA ALA A 90 15.55 17.27 22.78
C ALA A 90 16.74 17.33 23.76
N GLY A 91 17.54 18.41 23.74
CA GLY A 91 18.59 18.64 24.74
C GLY A 91 18.03 18.78 26.16
N THR A 92 16.89 19.46 26.33
CA THR A 92 16.20 19.58 27.61
C THR A 92 15.61 18.24 28.05
N ALA A 93 14.98 17.52 27.14
CA ALA A 93 14.46 16.18 27.37
C ALA A 93 15.58 15.20 27.76
N ALA A 94 16.69 15.22 27.05
CA ALA A 94 17.88 14.42 27.37
C ALA A 94 18.41 14.70 28.77
N GLN A 95 18.47 15.97 29.20
CA GLN A 95 18.89 16.32 30.57
C GLN A 95 17.93 15.73 31.60
N SER A 96 16.62 15.74 31.35
CA SER A 96 15.66 15.13 32.26
C SER A 96 15.83 13.61 32.37
N LEU A 97 16.19 12.93 31.27
CA LEU A 97 16.52 11.51 31.26
C LEU A 97 17.81 11.20 32.04
N VAL A 98 18.84 12.03 31.89
CA VAL A 98 20.09 11.95 32.70
C VAL A 98 19.75 12.07 34.19
N ASP A 99 18.97 13.09 34.57
CA ASP A 99 18.57 13.33 35.96
C ASP A 99 17.71 12.20 36.54
N ALA A 100 16.94 11.48 35.70
CA ALA A 100 16.17 10.32 36.08
C ALA A 100 17.02 9.05 36.26
N GLY A 101 18.30 9.10 35.85
CA GLY A 101 19.23 7.99 35.99
C GLY A 101 19.04 6.89 34.99
N VAL A 102 18.69 7.22 33.73
CA VAL A 102 18.68 6.24 32.64
C VAL A 102 20.10 5.84 32.26
N VAL A 103 20.29 4.58 31.85
CA VAL A 103 21.61 4.06 31.48
C VAL A 103 21.89 4.16 29.97
N ALA A 104 20.84 4.26 29.17
CA ALA A 104 20.90 4.43 27.71
C ALA A 104 19.57 5.01 27.20
N VAL A 105 19.55 5.53 25.96
CA VAL A 105 18.39 6.19 25.36
C VAL A 105 18.11 5.64 23.96
N ALA A 106 16.86 5.25 23.68
CA ALA A 106 16.38 5.02 22.33
C ALA A 106 15.78 6.33 21.78
N GLY A 107 16.13 6.68 20.54
CA GLY A 107 15.68 7.93 19.92
C GLY A 107 16.83 8.93 19.72
N ALA A 108 16.52 10.16 19.25
CA ALA A 108 15.24 10.66 18.78
C ALA A 108 14.98 10.22 17.33
N ALA A 109 13.75 10.43 16.83
CA ALA A 109 13.47 10.16 15.41
C ALA A 109 14.10 11.25 14.50
N CYS A 110 13.94 12.52 14.83
CA CYS A 110 14.44 13.62 14.04
C CYS A 110 15.95 13.83 14.21
N SER A 111 16.68 14.03 13.11
CA SER A 111 18.14 14.21 13.12
C SER A 111 18.59 15.42 13.95
N GLY A 112 17.89 16.55 13.87
CA GLY A 112 18.17 17.74 14.69
C GLY A 112 17.98 17.49 16.18
N ALA A 113 16.95 16.74 16.55
CA ALA A 113 16.68 16.33 17.92
C ALA A 113 17.79 15.39 18.45
N SER A 114 18.20 14.39 17.65
CA SER A 114 19.31 13.50 18.01
C SER A 114 20.64 14.26 18.22
N ILE A 115 20.93 15.25 17.38
CA ILE A 115 22.10 16.13 17.54
C ILE A 115 22.04 16.86 18.88
N GLY A 116 20.89 17.48 19.20
CA GLY A 116 20.69 18.20 20.46
C GLY A 116 20.77 17.31 21.69
N ALA A 117 20.14 16.14 21.64
CA ALA A 117 20.15 15.15 22.71
C ALA A 117 21.55 14.56 22.93
N ASN A 118 22.28 14.22 21.86
CA ASN A 118 23.60 13.62 21.94
C ASN A 118 24.58 14.52 22.66
N ALA A 119 24.52 15.86 22.48
CA ALA A 119 25.38 16.80 23.19
C ALA A 119 25.29 16.67 24.73
N ILE A 120 24.14 16.32 25.26
CA ILE A 120 23.90 16.12 26.69
C ILE A 120 24.20 14.67 27.11
N LEU A 121 23.71 13.70 26.38
CA LEU A 121 23.84 12.27 26.70
C LEU A 121 25.31 11.82 26.65
N SER A 122 26.04 12.19 25.60
CA SER A 122 27.45 11.84 25.45
C SER A 122 28.33 12.46 26.54
N ALA A 123 28.01 13.68 26.98
CA ALA A 123 28.71 14.34 28.11
C ALA A 123 28.47 13.59 29.43
N ALA A 124 27.34 12.92 29.58
CA ALA A 124 27.03 12.06 30.72
C ALA A 124 27.54 10.61 30.55
N GLY A 125 28.14 10.26 29.39
CA GLY A 125 28.59 8.90 29.08
C GLY A 125 27.45 7.93 28.74
N ILE A 126 26.27 8.45 28.44
CA ILE A 126 25.06 7.67 28.13
C ILE A 126 24.94 7.49 26.60
N PRO A 127 24.99 6.26 26.08
CA PRO A 127 24.82 6.01 24.66
C PRO A 127 23.36 6.16 24.23
N MET A 128 23.17 6.48 22.95
CA MET A 128 21.86 6.55 22.34
C MET A 128 21.82 5.76 21.03
N ILE A 129 20.68 5.10 20.77
CA ILE A 129 20.38 4.45 19.49
C ILE A 129 19.18 5.16 18.87
N SER A 130 19.40 5.87 17.77
CA SER A 130 18.28 6.43 16.99
C SER A 130 17.65 5.37 16.09
N TYR A 131 16.33 5.39 16.07
CA TYR A 131 15.52 4.50 15.24
C TYR A 131 15.09 5.13 13.90
N ALA A 132 15.34 6.46 13.70
CA ALA A 132 14.89 7.15 12.49
C ALA A 132 15.77 8.33 12.04
N SER A 133 16.81 8.72 12.77
CA SER A 133 17.68 9.85 12.39
C SER A 133 18.66 9.47 11.28
N THR A 134 18.46 10.03 10.09
CA THR A 134 19.17 9.63 8.87
C THR A 134 20.24 10.62 8.41
N SER A 135 20.31 11.86 8.95
CA SER A 135 21.26 12.89 8.49
C SER A 135 22.71 12.37 8.38
N PRO A 136 23.41 12.65 7.26
CA PRO A 136 24.82 12.29 7.10
C PRO A 136 25.74 12.97 8.12
N ALA A 137 25.34 14.09 8.73
CA ALA A 137 26.13 14.76 9.77
C ALA A 137 26.38 13.86 10.99
N LEU A 138 25.39 13.00 11.33
CA LEU A 138 25.48 12.08 12.48
C LEU A 138 26.49 10.93 12.28
N SER A 139 27.03 10.76 11.07
CA SER A 139 28.09 9.77 10.78
C SER A 139 29.48 10.20 11.29
N ASP A 140 29.63 11.43 11.84
CA ASP A 140 30.87 11.88 12.45
C ASP A 140 30.93 11.45 13.93
N ALA A 141 31.50 10.28 14.20
CA ALA A 141 31.65 9.76 15.57
C ALA A 141 32.53 10.65 16.48
N THR A 142 33.29 11.60 15.94
CA THR A 142 34.05 12.57 16.75
C THR A 142 33.15 13.71 17.23
N ALA A 143 32.26 14.16 16.37
CA ALA A 143 31.28 15.19 16.71
C ALA A 143 30.14 14.62 17.58
N TYR A 144 29.74 13.37 17.34
CA TYR A 144 28.61 12.70 18.01
C TYR A 144 29.06 11.39 18.67
N PRO A 145 29.85 11.42 19.72
CA PRO A 145 30.30 10.21 20.41
C PRO A 145 29.12 9.49 21.09
N HIS A 146 29.20 8.16 21.13
CA HIS A 146 28.14 7.27 21.67
C HIS A 146 26.79 7.40 20.98
N PHE A 147 26.75 7.96 19.77
CA PHE A 147 25.59 7.94 18.88
C PHE A 147 25.63 6.69 17.99
N TYR A 148 24.52 5.98 17.94
CA TYR A 148 24.29 4.84 17.06
C TYR A 148 22.94 5.03 16.37
N ARG A 149 22.77 4.41 15.21
CA ARG A 149 21.47 4.34 14.52
C ARG A 149 21.28 3.01 13.83
N ILE A 150 20.04 2.56 13.74
CA ILE A 150 19.67 1.32 13.06
C ILE A 150 18.96 1.57 11.73
N VAL A 151 18.95 2.82 11.28
CA VAL A 151 18.54 3.26 9.94
C VAL A 151 19.77 3.71 9.15
N PRO A 152 19.80 3.49 7.83
CA PRO A 152 20.93 3.94 7.01
C PRO A 152 21.01 5.47 6.90
N SER A 153 22.19 5.97 6.56
CA SER A 153 22.43 7.39 6.32
C SER A 153 21.77 7.90 5.04
N ASP A 154 21.30 9.15 5.04
CA ASP A 154 20.79 9.86 3.85
C ASP A 154 21.84 9.97 2.73
N ALA A 155 23.12 9.76 3.01
CA ALA A 155 24.13 9.63 1.98
C ALA A 155 23.79 8.47 1.01
N LEU A 156 23.22 7.38 1.53
CA LEU A 156 22.73 6.24 0.72
C LEU A 156 21.32 6.50 0.18
N GLN A 157 20.43 7.10 0.99
CA GLN A 157 19.08 7.42 0.56
C GLN A 157 19.06 8.43 -0.60
N GLY A 158 19.98 9.39 -0.59
CA GLY A 158 20.14 10.35 -1.69
C GLY A 158 20.47 9.68 -3.03
N GLN A 159 21.21 8.56 -3.02
CA GLN A 159 21.43 7.76 -4.22
C GLN A 159 20.14 7.06 -4.66
N ALA A 160 19.42 6.41 -3.74
CA ALA A 160 18.16 5.73 -4.03
C ALA A 160 17.11 6.72 -4.59
N ALA A 161 16.99 7.90 -3.99
CA ALA A 161 16.09 8.95 -4.44
C ALA A 161 16.48 9.49 -5.83
N ALA A 162 17.75 9.70 -6.09
CA ALA A 162 18.23 10.13 -7.41
C ALA A 162 17.93 9.08 -8.48
N ASP A 163 18.16 7.79 -8.19
CA ASP A 163 17.84 6.69 -9.11
C ASP A 163 16.33 6.56 -9.35
N MET A 164 15.49 6.78 -8.32
CA MET A 164 14.02 6.84 -8.44
C MET A 164 13.59 7.98 -9.37
N ILE A 165 14.13 9.17 -9.17
CA ILE A 165 13.85 10.35 -9.99
C ILE A 165 14.26 10.09 -11.44
N MET A 166 15.46 9.60 -11.68
CA MET A 166 15.95 9.29 -13.04
C MET A 166 15.13 8.19 -13.72
N ALA A 167 14.68 7.19 -12.98
CA ALA A 167 13.85 6.11 -13.51
C ALA A 167 12.48 6.60 -14.00
N SER A 168 11.96 7.70 -13.47
CA SER A 168 10.71 8.31 -13.93
C SER A 168 10.82 9.03 -15.28
N GLY A 169 12.04 9.21 -15.81
CA GLY A 169 12.31 9.83 -17.09
C GLY A 169 12.35 11.36 -17.08
N VAL A 170 12.32 11.99 -15.90
CA VAL A 170 12.52 13.44 -15.75
C VAL A 170 14.02 13.77 -15.82
N SER A 171 14.34 15.01 -16.17
CA SER A 171 15.72 15.41 -16.45
C SER A 171 16.18 16.70 -15.74
N ASN A 172 15.28 17.38 -15.04
CA ASN A 172 15.58 18.70 -14.49
C ASN A 172 14.79 18.97 -13.20
N THR A 173 15.34 18.52 -12.06
CA THR A 173 14.66 18.47 -10.78
C THR A 173 14.91 19.70 -9.92
N ALA A 174 13.88 20.31 -9.36
CA ALA A 174 13.99 21.23 -8.24
C ALA A 174 14.19 20.45 -6.93
N VAL A 175 15.14 20.83 -6.10
CA VAL A 175 15.35 20.27 -4.77
C VAL A 175 14.93 21.32 -3.74
N VAL A 176 13.77 21.12 -3.11
CA VAL A 176 13.20 22.01 -2.08
C VAL A 176 13.28 21.30 -0.74
N HIS A 177 13.82 21.94 0.28
CA HIS A 177 14.12 21.23 1.53
C HIS A 177 14.05 22.14 2.77
N MET A 178 13.79 21.55 3.92
CA MET A 178 14.02 22.22 5.20
C MET A 178 15.51 22.53 5.41
N THR A 179 15.79 23.63 6.09
CA THR A 179 17.18 24.03 6.42
C THR A 179 17.72 23.37 7.70
N ASN A 180 17.01 22.38 8.24
CA ASN A 180 17.48 21.57 9.37
C ASN A 180 18.50 20.49 8.96
N ALA A 181 19.00 19.75 9.94
CA ALA A 181 20.03 18.72 9.70
C ALA A 181 19.57 17.57 8.79
N TYR A 182 18.27 17.18 8.85
CA TYR A 182 17.69 16.17 7.98
C TYR A 182 17.54 16.71 6.55
N GLY A 183 16.73 17.76 6.37
CA GLY A 183 16.39 18.26 5.05
C GLY A 183 17.59 18.71 4.24
N SER A 184 18.55 19.45 4.87
CA SER A 184 19.78 19.89 4.19
C SER A 184 20.68 18.72 3.82
N GLY A 185 20.86 17.75 4.73
CA GLY A 185 21.73 16.59 4.49
C GLY A 185 21.23 15.71 3.37
N LEU A 186 19.91 15.42 3.35
CA LEU A 186 19.26 14.65 2.30
C LEU A 186 19.27 15.40 0.97
N ALA A 187 18.93 16.69 0.95
CA ALA A 187 18.93 17.51 -0.26
C ALA A 187 20.31 17.56 -0.93
N ASP A 188 21.37 17.74 -0.15
CA ASP A 188 22.74 17.75 -0.66
C ASP A 188 23.13 16.37 -1.24
N ALA A 189 22.71 15.28 -0.58
CA ALA A 189 22.96 13.93 -1.07
C ALA A 189 22.20 13.64 -2.38
N VAL A 190 20.93 14.04 -2.48
CA VAL A 190 20.13 13.89 -3.70
C VAL A 190 20.72 14.71 -4.84
N ALA A 191 21.02 15.99 -4.60
CA ALA A 191 21.59 16.87 -5.61
C ALA A 191 22.95 16.39 -6.12
N ALA A 192 23.80 15.86 -5.23
CA ALA A 192 25.10 15.30 -5.60
C ALA A 192 24.96 14.06 -6.49
N ASN A 193 23.97 13.17 -6.22
CA ASN A 193 23.76 11.95 -7.00
C ASN A 193 23.01 12.22 -8.32
N LEU A 194 22.11 13.20 -8.38
CA LEU A 194 21.51 13.67 -9.65
C LEU A 194 22.54 14.31 -10.56
N GLY A 195 23.52 15.00 -9.97
CA GLY A 195 24.53 15.79 -10.69
C GLY A 195 24.01 17.19 -11.06
N ALA A 196 24.92 18.14 -11.15
CA ALA A 196 24.59 19.57 -11.31
C ALA A 196 23.81 19.90 -12.58
N ASP A 197 23.93 19.09 -13.63
CA ASP A 197 23.22 19.30 -14.92
C ASP A 197 21.73 18.90 -14.82
N ASN A 198 21.35 18.11 -13.82
CA ASN A 198 19.97 17.62 -13.62
C ASN A 198 19.26 18.32 -12.44
N VAL A 199 19.89 19.30 -11.81
CA VAL A 199 19.32 20.10 -10.74
C VAL A 199 19.14 21.54 -11.21
N CYS A 200 17.89 21.94 -11.42
CA CYS A 200 17.55 23.29 -11.92
C CYS A 200 17.46 24.33 -10.81
N LEU A 201 17.11 23.91 -9.59
CA LEU A 201 16.93 24.75 -8.42
C LEU A 201 17.24 23.94 -7.18
N GLN A 202 18.01 24.50 -6.23
CA GLN A 202 18.06 24.01 -4.86
C GLN A 202 17.67 25.16 -3.93
N SER A 203 16.63 24.97 -3.10
CA SER A 203 16.06 26.04 -2.27
C SER A 203 15.65 25.50 -0.90
N GLY A 204 16.22 26.12 0.15
CA GLY A 204 15.87 25.81 1.52
C GLY A 204 14.77 26.70 2.06
N TYR A 205 14.01 26.19 3.03
CA TYR A 205 13.03 26.94 3.83
C TYR A 205 13.20 26.60 5.32
N GLU A 206 12.80 27.53 6.19
CA GLU A 206 12.88 27.34 7.64
C GLU A 206 11.73 26.45 8.14
N GLU A 207 11.97 25.64 9.18
CA GLU A 207 10.95 24.74 9.79
C GLU A 207 9.68 25.46 10.26
N THR A 208 9.79 26.76 10.56
CA THR A 208 8.65 27.59 10.98
C THR A 208 7.85 28.15 9.83
N THR A 209 8.21 27.84 8.58
CA THR A 209 7.53 28.34 7.39
C THR A 209 6.14 27.71 7.27
N THR A 210 5.11 28.54 7.11
CA THR A 210 3.71 28.12 6.91
C THR A 210 3.11 28.65 5.61
N ASP A 211 3.84 29.48 4.86
CA ASP A 211 3.44 29.98 3.54
C ASP A 211 4.50 29.61 2.51
N PHE A 212 4.13 28.71 1.60
CA PHE A 212 5.04 28.16 0.59
C PHE A 212 4.82 28.75 -0.81
N GLN A 213 3.95 29.77 -0.97
CA GLN A 213 3.67 30.35 -2.29
C GLN A 213 4.93 30.83 -3.01
N ALA A 214 5.84 31.47 -2.29
CA ALA A 214 7.09 31.96 -2.88
C ALA A 214 8.03 30.82 -3.32
N ALA A 215 8.13 29.75 -2.53
CA ALA A 215 8.93 28.59 -2.86
C ALA A 215 8.38 27.84 -4.08
N VAL A 216 7.06 27.61 -4.11
CA VAL A 216 6.38 27.00 -5.25
C VAL A 216 6.49 27.86 -6.51
N GLN A 217 6.33 29.19 -6.40
CA GLN A 217 6.51 30.10 -7.53
C GLN A 217 7.94 30.02 -8.09
N ALA A 218 8.97 29.91 -7.22
CA ALA A 218 10.34 29.74 -7.66
C ALA A 218 10.56 28.44 -8.44
N VAL A 219 9.92 27.33 -8.01
CA VAL A 219 9.93 26.05 -8.74
C VAL A 219 9.28 26.24 -10.12
N MET A 220 8.11 26.85 -10.19
CA MET A 220 7.39 27.09 -11.46
C MET A 220 8.18 27.98 -12.43
N ASP A 221 8.86 29.01 -11.91
CA ASP A 221 9.61 29.97 -12.72
C ASP A 221 10.97 29.40 -13.20
N SER A 222 11.49 28.38 -12.53
CA SER A 222 12.79 27.76 -12.84
C SER A 222 12.79 26.91 -14.11
N GLY A 223 11.61 26.49 -14.58
CA GLY A 223 11.46 25.60 -15.72
C GLY A 223 11.86 24.14 -15.42
N CYS A 224 11.86 23.75 -14.14
CA CYS A 224 12.06 22.36 -13.72
C CYS A 224 10.91 21.48 -14.21
N ASP A 225 11.20 20.22 -14.52
CA ASP A 225 10.22 19.22 -14.94
C ASP A 225 9.78 18.27 -13.81
N SER A 226 10.38 18.42 -12.64
CA SER A 226 10.04 17.67 -11.41
C SER A 226 10.48 18.43 -10.17
N VAL A 227 10.03 17.98 -8.98
CA VAL A 227 10.48 18.49 -7.69
C VAL A 227 10.75 17.34 -6.72
N PHE A 228 11.86 17.41 -6.01
CA PHE A 228 12.16 16.60 -4.83
C PHE A 228 11.95 17.43 -3.56
N LEU A 229 11.24 16.89 -2.58
CA LEU A 229 10.96 17.53 -1.29
C LEU A 229 11.74 16.83 -0.17
N GLY A 230 12.74 17.52 0.39
CA GLY A 230 13.41 17.11 1.62
C GLY A 230 12.66 17.66 2.83
N SER A 231 11.46 17.13 3.08
CA SER A 231 10.44 17.67 3.99
C SER A 231 9.95 16.60 4.96
N TYR A 232 9.34 17.01 6.07
CA TYR A 232 8.49 16.14 6.87
C TYR A 232 7.06 16.13 6.33
N ALA A 233 6.19 15.29 6.89
CA ALA A 233 4.83 15.12 6.37
C ALA A 233 4.01 16.41 6.40
N SER A 234 4.07 17.18 7.50
CA SER A 234 3.25 18.38 7.67
C SER A 234 3.60 19.51 6.70
N ASP A 235 4.88 19.86 6.56
CA ASP A 235 5.34 20.91 5.66
C ASP A 235 5.31 20.44 4.20
N GLY A 236 5.62 19.16 3.96
CA GLY A 236 5.49 18.53 2.65
C GLY A 236 4.05 18.59 2.13
N ALA A 237 3.06 18.26 2.97
CA ALA A 237 1.64 18.38 2.61
C ALA A 237 1.26 19.83 2.24
N MET A 238 1.70 20.82 3.02
CA MET A 238 1.46 22.23 2.70
C MET A 238 2.09 22.66 1.37
N ILE A 239 3.30 22.19 1.05
CA ILE A 239 3.96 22.47 -0.23
C ILE A 239 3.16 21.86 -1.38
N VAL A 240 2.80 20.56 -1.27
CA VAL A 240 2.05 19.82 -2.29
C VAL A 240 0.68 20.47 -2.55
N GLU A 241 -0.06 20.82 -1.50
CA GLU A 241 -1.34 21.51 -1.63
C GLU A 241 -1.19 22.91 -2.25
N THR A 242 -0.12 23.64 -1.89
CA THR A 242 0.20 24.92 -2.52
C THR A 242 0.50 24.75 -4.01
N MET A 243 1.26 23.70 -4.39
CA MET A 243 1.53 23.36 -5.79
C MET A 243 0.23 23.06 -6.55
N ALA A 244 -0.66 22.27 -5.97
CA ALA A 244 -1.96 21.95 -6.56
C ALA A 244 -2.84 23.20 -6.75
N VAL A 245 -2.91 24.10 -5.77
CA VAL A 245 -3.66 25.36 -5.84
C VAL A 245 -3.08 26.32 -6.89
N MET A 246 -1.75 26.37 -7.03
CA MET A 246 -1.07 27.22 -8.02
C MET A 246 -1.04 26.59 -9.41
N GLY A 247 -1.53 25.36 -9.58
CA GLY A 247 -1.62 24.66 -10.86
C GLY A 247 -0.30 24.07 -11.36
N ALA A 248 0.65 23.80 -10.48
CA ALA A 248 1.86 23.06 -10.81
C ALA A 248 1.51 21.57 -10.97
N THR A 249 1.84 20.99 -12.13
CA THR A 249 1.48 19.60 -12.50
C THR A 249 2.71 18.71 -12.75
N ILE A 250 3.89 19.12 -12.25
CA ILE A 250 5.12 18.35 -12.39
C ILE A 250 5.16 17.22 -11.36
N PRO A 251 5.83 16.08 -11.66
CA PRO A 251 6.06 14.99 -10.71
C PRO A 251 6.70 15.46 -9.41
N ILE A 252 6.26 14.87 -8.29
CA ILE A 252 6.74 15.17 -6.96
C ILE A 252 7.39 13.91 -6.40
N PHE A 253 8.61 14.05 -5.89
CA PHE A 253 9.38 13.01 -5.24
C PHE A 253 9.75 13.44 -3.82
N SER A 254 9.92 12.48 -2.92
CA SER A 254 10.37 12.75 -1.55
C SER A 254 11.09 11.52 -0.97
N ALA A 255 11.24 11.52 0.34
CA ALA A 255 11.92 10.47 1.09
C ALA A 255 11.11 10.07 2.34
N ASP A 256 11.76 9.36 3.27
CA ASP A 256 11.18 8.81 4.49
C ASP A 256 10.40 9.82 5.35
N GLY A 257 10.84 11.07 5.40
CA GLY A 257 10.13 12.13 6.16
C GLY A 257 8.69 12.38 5.71
N MET A 258 8.33 12.03 4.47
CA MET A 258 6.97 12.10 3.95
C MET A 258 6.35 10.71 3.73
N ALA A 259 7.03 9.61 4.08
CA ALA A 259 6.56 8.26 3.82
C ALA A 259 5.51 7.79 4.85
N GLY A 260 4.68 6.82 4.44
CA GLY A 260 3.71 6.16 5.30
C GLY A 260 2.28 6.70 5.17
N SER A 261 1.31 5.85 5.52
CA SER A 261 -0.12 6.21 5.43
C SER A 261 -0.52 7.32 6.42
N ALA A 262 0.14 7.41 7.58
CA ALA A 262 -0.11 8.48 8.56
C ALA A 262 0.25 9.87 8.01
N ALA A 263 1.16 9.97 7.04
CA ALA A 263 1.47 11.25 6.40
C ALA A 263 0.26 11.86 5.66
N LEU A 264 -0.72 11.03 5.25
CA LEU A 264 -1.96 11.50 4.60
C LEU A 264 -2.87 12.29 5.55
N GLU A 265 -2.73 12.11 6.87
CA GLU A 265 -3.50 12.86 7.88
C GLU A 265 -3.12 14.35 7.93
N GLU A 266 -1.93 14.71 7.44
CA GLU A 266 -1.45 16.10 7.36
C GLU A 266 -2.09 16.89 6.21
N TYR A 267 -2.67 16.21 5.22
CA TYR A 267 -3.31 16.86 4.08
C TYR A 267 -4.73 17.32 4.40
N THR A 268 -5.04 18.57 4.06
CA THR A 268 -6.43 19.06 4.03
C THR A 268 -7.21 18.41 2.87
N ASN A 269 -6.52 18.13 1.77
CA ASN A 269 -7.02 17.41 0.62
C ASN A 269 -6.07 16.24 0.27
N PRO A 270 -6.25 15.06 0.87
CA PRO A 270 -5.35 13.92 0.66
C PRO A 270 -5.21 13.48 -0.80
N ALA A 271 -6.20 13.78 -1.65
CA ALA A 271 -6.10 13.52 -3.09
C ALA A 271 -4.94 14.27 -3.78
N ALA A 272 -4.43 15.35 -3.17
CA ALA A 272 -3.27 16.07 -3.69
C ALA A 272 -1.97 15.25 -3.62
N ALA A 273 -1.91 14.27 -2.73
CA ALA A 273 -0.76 13.36 -2.62
C ALA A 273 -0.66 12.34 -3.77
N ASN A 274 -1.69 12.21 -4.60
CA ASN A 274 -1.74 11.19 -5.65
C ASN A 274 -0.55 11.28 -6.61
N GLY A 275 0.18 10.18 -6.76
CA GLY A 275 1.33 10.08 -7.65
C GLY A 275 2.65 10.57 -7.07
N ILE A 276 2.70 10.99 -5.80
CA ILE A 276 3.96 11.30 -5.13
C ILE A 276 4.71 10.00 -4.88
N GLU A 277 5.97 9.96 -5.31
CA GLU A 277 6.87 8.84 -5.05
C GLU A 277 7.86 9.18 -3.94
N VAL A 278 8.08 8.22 -3.03
CA VAL A 278 8.99 8.41 -1.90
C VAL A 278 9.90 7.19 -1.71
N THR A 279 11.13 7.42 -1.25
CA THR A 279 11.99 6.37 -0.75
C THR A 279 11.86 6.25 0.76
N ARG A 280 11.91 5.01 1.30
CA ARG A 280 12.07 4.77 2.74
C ARG A 280 13.02 3.60 2.97
N PRO A 281 13.78 3.56 4.08
CA PRO A 281 14.55 2.37 4.41
C PRO A 281 13.69 1.13 4.35
N ARG A 282 14.22 0.05 3.74
CA ARG A 282 13.47 -1.20 3.60
C ARG A 282 13.28 -1.82 4.97
N ALA A 283 12.04 -2.05 5.36
CA ALA A 283 11.72 -2.90 6.49
C ALA A 283 12.12 -4.35 6.18
N ALA A 284 12.52 -5.10 7.21
CA ALA A 284 12.69 -6.55 7.09
C ALA A 284 11.38 -7.17 6.55
N ALA A 285 11.51 -8.34 5.90
CA ALA A 285 10.35 -9.04 5.33
C ALA A 285 9.23 -9.13 6.38
N ALA A 286 8.07 -8.57 6.06
CA ALA A 286 6.93 -8.52 6.96
C ALA A 286 6.60 -9.91 7.52
N GLY A 287 6.52 -10.03 8.86
CA GLY A 287 6.12 -11.27 9.53
C GLY A 287 7.26 -12.17 9.99
N ALA A 288 8.53 -11.73 9.95
CA ALA A 288 9.66 -12.54 10.39
C ALA A 288 9.84 -12.59 11.92
N GLY A 289 9.30 -11.63 12.69
CA GLY A 289 9.49 -11.50 14.13
C GLY A 289 8.21 -11.46 14.97
N VAL A 290 8.37 -11.46 16.28
CA VAL A 290 7.25 -11.41 17.24
C VAL A 290 6.56 -10.05 17.19
N PHE A 291 7.33 -8.97 17.10
CA PHE A 291 6.81 -7.61 17.01
C PHE A 291 6.05 -7.38 15.70
N ALA A 292 6.57 -7.87 14.56
CA ALA A 292 5.90 -7.73 13.27
C ALA A 292 4.48 -8.34 13.29
N ALA A 293 4.29 -9.48 13.96
CA ALA A 293 2.97 -10.10 14.12
C ALA A 293 2.05 -9.27 15.04
N ALA A 294 2.57 -8.68 16.12
CA ALA A 294 1.83 -7.80 17.01
C ALA A 294 1.41 -6.50 16.30
N CYS A 295 2.34 -5.89 15.55
CA CYS A 295 2.10 -4.69 14.75
C CYS A 295 1.04 -4.93 13.66
N ALA A 296 1.09 -6.07 12.96
CA ALA A 296 0.10 -6.44 11.95
C ALA A 296 -1.33 -6.60 12.52
N ALA A 297 -1.46 -6.82 13.82
CA ALA A 297 -2.75 -6.92 14.51
C ALA A 297 -3.25 -5.59 15.09
N ASP A 298 -2.41 -4.54 15.10
CA ASP A 298 -2.71 -3.24 15.70
C ASP A 298 -2.79 -2.13 14.64
N SER A 299 -3.94 -1.45 14.57
CA SER A 299 -4.19 -0.43 13.55
C SER A 299 -3.33 0.84 13.73
N VAL A 300 -2.91 1.16 14.95
CA VAL A 300 -2.05 2.32 15.23
C VAL A 300 -0.62 2.01 14.76
N CYS A 301 -0.09 0.83 15.10
CA CYS A 301 1.24 0.41 14.68
C CYS A 301 1.38 0.40 13.15
N GLN A 302 0.35 -0.08 12.43
CA GLN A 302 0.36 -0.18 10.97
C GLN A 302 0.45 1.17 10.24
N THR A 303 0.08 2.28 10.88
CA THR A 303 0.18 3.61 10.26
C THR A 303 1.57 4.22 10.35
N GLY A 304 2.42 3.70 11.24
CA GLY A 304 3.77 4.23 11.51
C GLY A 304 4.81 3.77 10.49
N ILE A 305 5.89 4.53 10.43
CA ILE A 305 7.17 4.14 9.85
C ILE A 305 8.18 3.98 10.98
N PHE A 306 9.25 3.21 10.78
CA PHE A 306 10.30 2.99 11.79
C PHE A 306 9.82 2.37 13.13
N THR A 307 8.65 1.74 13.14
CA THR A 307 8.12 1.10 14.37
C THR A 307 8.92 -0.13 14.77
N SER A 308 9.33 -0.96 13.81
CA SER A 308 10.23 -2.10 14.05
C SER A 308 11.62 -1.65 14.51
N GLU A 309 12.11 -0.57 13.94
CA GLU A 309 13.38 0.04 14.35
C GLU A 309 13.29 0.61 15.78
N ALA A 310 12.17 1.25 16.15
CA ALA A 310 11.97 1.73 17.52
C ALA A 310 11.92 0.57 18.53
N TYR A 311 11.25 -0.53 18.19
CA TYR A 311 11.26 -1.76 18.98
C TYR A 311 12.69 -2.32 19.14
N ASP A 312 13.42 -2.50 18.03
CA ASP A 312 14.77 -3.05 18.04
C ASP A 312 15.76 -2.17 18.81
N ALA A 313 15.65 -0.85 18.69
CA ALA A 313 16.51 0.08 19.45
C ALA A 313 16.38 -0.16 20.96
N VAL A 314 15.16 -0.32 21.48
CA VAL A 314 14.90 -0.60 22.90
C VAL A 314 15.41 -2.00 23.27
N MET A 315 15.15 -3.00 22.44
CA MET A 315 15.62 -4.37 22.67
C MET A 315 17.15 -4.45 22.72
N MET A 316 17.86 -3.78 21.80
CA MET A 316 19.32 -3.73 21.78
C MET A 316 19.89 -3.07 23.04
N LEU A 317 19.27 -1.97 23.51
CA LEU A 317 19.66 -1.31 24.74
C LEU A 317 19.41 -2.19 25.97
N GLY A 318 18.29 -2.88 26.01
CA GLY A 318 17.99 -3.86 27.07
C GLY A 318 19.00 -5.00 27.12
N HIS A 319 19.32 -5.59 25.96
CA HIS A 319 20.34 -6.65 25.88
C HIS A 319 21.74 -6.14 26.30
N ALA A 320 22.11 -4.92 25.90
CA ALA A 320 23.38 -4.32 26.34
C ALA A 320 23.42 -4.09 27.86
N ALA A 321 22.31 -3.66 28.45
CA ALA A 321 22.20 -3.42 29.89
C ALA A 321 22.29 -4.71 30.72
N MET A 322 21.76 -5.82 30.22
CA MET A 322 21.89 -7.13 30.90
C MET A 322 23.32 -7.69 30.93
N MET A 323 24.24 -7.17 30.10
CA MET A 323 25.62 -7.66 30.08
C MET A 323 26.39 -7.34 31.37
N GLU A 324 26.11 -6.17 32.01
CA GLU A 324 26.79 -5.73 33.23
C GLU A 324 25.89 -4.79 34.07
N ASP A 325 24.65 -5.22 34.34
CA ASP A 325 23.68 -4.52 35.21
C ASP A 325 23.45 -3.04 34.87
N GLY A 326 23.55 -2.67 33.58
CA GLY A 326 23.44 -1.31 33.08
C GLY A 326 24.72 -0.47 33.20
N GLU A 327 25.83 -1.06 33.64
CA GLU A 327 27.14 -0.39 33.66
C GLU A 327 27.83 -0.50 32.28
N ASN A 328 28.79 0.36 32.02
CA ASN A 328 29.66 0.34 30.82
C ASN A 328 28.89 0.28 29.46
N MET A 329 27.72 0.90 29.40
CA MET A 329 26.83 0.86 28.23
C MET A 329 27.52 1.31 26.93
N GLY A 330 28.42 2.32 27.00
CA GLY A 330 29.21 2.78 25.85
C GLY A 330 30.10 1.70 25.21
N MET A 331 30.44 0.64 25.97
CA MET A 331 31.16 -0.53 25.46
C MET A 331 30.20 -1.64 25.01
N HIS A 332 29.07 -1.84 25.70
CA HIS A 332 28.17 -2.95 25.45
C HIS A 332 27.24 -2.72 24.26
N VAL A 333 26.77 -1.49 24.04
CA VAL A 333 25.90 -1.16 22.89
C VAL A 333 26.55 -1.53 21.55
N PRO A 334 27.80 -1.14 21.23
CA PRO A 334 28.42 -1.58 19.97
C PRO A 334 28.68 -3.09 19.92
N MET A 335 28.83 -3.77 21.06
CA MET A 335 28.99 -5.25 21.09
C MET A 335 27.70 -5.97 20.75
N VAL A 336 26.55 -5.51 21.25
CA VAL A 336 25.23 -6.04 20.88
C VAL A 336 24.91 -5.76 19.42
N GLY A 337 25.34 -4.61 18.90
CA GLY A 337 25.15 -4.21 17.52
C GLY A 337 26.06 -4.93 16.50
N VAL A 338 26.53 -6.15 16.78
CA VAL A 338 27.25 -6.99 15.83
C VAL A 338 26.35 -8.14 15.40
N ASP A 339 25.95 -8.15 14.14
CA ASP A 339 25.03 -9.15 13.54
C ASP A 339 23.74 -9.33 14.37
N TYR A 340 23.22 -8.24 14.95
CA TYR A 340 21.98 -8.26 15.71
C TYR A 340 20.80 -8.59 14.80
N ALA A 341 20.15 -9.72 15.07
CA ALA A 341 18.95 -10.14 14.33
C ALA A 341 17.70 -9.56 15.01
N GLY A 342 17.26 -8.41 14.54
CA GLY A 342 16.06 -7.71 15.01
C GLY A 342 14.83 -7.93 14.13
N ASP A 343 13.73 -7.35 14.55
CA ASP A 343 12.47 -7.36 13.77
C ASP A 343 12.53 -6.41 12.55
N SER A 344 13.34 -5.33 12.62
CA SER A 344 13.59 -4.43 11.49
C SER A 344 14.69 -4.94 10.55
N GLY A 345 15.38 -6.02 10.89
CA GLY A 345 16.42 -6.64 10.08
C GLY A 345 17.65 -7.05 10.88
N THR A 346 18.71 -7.43 10.15
CA THR A 346 20.00 -7.70 10.77
C THR A 346 20.84 -6.42 10.76
N HIS A 347 21.26 -5.98 11.94
CA HIS A 347 22.02 -4.76 12.14
C HIS A 347 23.46 -5.07 12.55
N THR A 348 24.41 -4.37 11.90
CA THR A 348 25.82 -4.39 12.31
C THR A 348 26.31 -2.95 12.34
N PHE A 349 26.65 -2.46 13.55
CA PHE A 349 27.23 -1.12 13.68
C PHE A 349 28.61 -1.05 13.08
N LEU A 350 28.81 -0.05 12.25
CA LEU A 350 30.12 0.38 11.77
C LEU A 350 30.88 1.15 12.86
N ASP A 351 32.18 1.39 12.64
CA ASP A 351 33.02 2.11 13.60
C ASP A 351 32.52 3.53 13.95
N ASN A 352 31.69 4.12 13.09
CA ASN A 352 31.11 5.45 13.27
C ASN A 352 29.68 5.42 13.86
N GLY A 353 29.16 4.25 14.25
CA GLY A 353 27.81 4.09 14.80
C GLY A 353 26.68 3.97 13.77
N ASP A 354 26.98 4.06 12.48
CA ASP A 354 26.02 3.80 11.39
C ASP A 354 25.80 2.31 11.21
N VAL A 355 24.70 1.96 10.50
CA VAL A 355 24.50 0.63 9.88
C VAL A 355 24.66 0.73 8.36
N GLY A 356 25.09 -0.41 7.75
CA GLY A 356 25.18 -0.52 6.32
C GLY A 356 23.81 -0.69 5.71
N GLY A 357 22.99 0.03 5.22
CA GLY A 357 21.63 -0.23 4.69
C GLY A 357 21.59 -1.31 3.63
N SER A 358 20.54 -2.10 3.63
CA SER A 358 20.31 -3.17 2.65
C SER A 358 19.59 -2.67 1.39
N GLY A 359 18.95 -1.50 1.45
CA GLY A 359 18.18 -0.91 0.35
C GLY A 359 17.03 -0.06 0.82
N TYR A 360 16.26 0.40 -0.14
CA TYR A 360 15.09 1.26 0.08
C TYR A 360 13.88 0.70 -0.64
N ASP A 361 12.72 0.78 0.00
CA ASP A 361 11.45 0.65 -0.70
C ASP A 361 11.19 1.94 -1.47
N VAL A 362 10.64 1.82 -2.66
CA VAL A 362 10.11 2.92 -3.46
C VAL A 362 8.60 2.82 -3.44
N CYS A 363 7.98 3.78 -2.81
CA CYS A 363 6.55 3.77 -2.51
C CYS A 363 5.84 4.91 -3.23
N THR A 364 4.54 4.75 -3.46
CA THR A 364 3.70 5.75 -4.14
C THR A 364 2.43 6.00 -3.34
N PHE A 365 2.03 7.27 -3.25
CA PHE A 365 0.70 7.64 -2.77
C PHE A 365 -0.31 7.58 -3.90
N HIS A 366 -1.45 6.99 -3.64
CA HIS A 366 -2.52 6.82 -4.61
C HIS A 366 -3.84 7.41 -4.09
N HIS A 367 -4.61 8.00 -4.99
CA HIS A 367 -5.99 8.41 -4.75
C HIS A 367 -6.91 7.69 -5.71
N VAL A 368 -7.88 6.93 -5.19
CA VAL A 368 -8.94 6.30 -5.97
C VAL A 368 -10.28 6.86 -5.50
N PRO A 369 -11.03 7.58 -6.35
CA PRO A 369 -12.24 8.31 -5.94
C PRO A 369 -13.30 7.47 -5.20
N THR A 370 -13.33 6.16 -5.43
CA THR A 370 -14.29 5.24 -4.81
C THR A 370 -13.75 4.51 -3.59
N PHE A 371 -12.43 4.51 -3.36
CA PHE A 371 -11.77 3.75 -2.28
C PHE A 371 -10.96 4.65 -1.34
N GLY A 372 -10.74 5.92 -1.70
CA GLY A 372 -9.92 6.85 -0.92
C GLY A 372 -8.43 6.78 -1.27
N GLU A 373 -7.62 7.22 -0.34
CA GLU A 373 -6.17 7.29 -0.45
C GLU A 373 -5.52 6.05 0.17
N TYR A 374 -4.38 5.65 -0.39
CA TYR A 374 -3.55 4.57 0.16
C TYR A 374 -2.08 4.76 -0.24
N PHE A 375 -1.21 4.10 0.50
CA PHE A 375 0.23 4.15 0.33
C PHE A 375 0.74 2.74 0.01
N ASN A 376 1.51 2.60 -1.09
CA ASN A 376 1.97 1.32 -1.59
C ASN A 376 3.47 1.33 -1.90
N CYS A 377 4.17 0.25 -1.54
CA CYS A 377 5.60 0.07 -1.77
C CYS A 377 5.82 -1.19 -2.61
N ASP A 378 5.66 -1.07 -3.92
CA ASP A 378 5.74 -2.17 -4.90
C ASP A 378 7.06 -2.19 -5.68
N ARG A 379 7.95 -1.23 -5.46
CA ARG A 379 9.28 -1.15 -6.04
C ARG A 379 10.34 -1.06 -4.96
N MET A 380 11.56 -1.39 -5.32
CA MET A 380 12.71 -1.38 -4.43
C MET A 380 13.98 -0.89 -5.12
N TRP A 381 14.90 -0.40 -4.32
CA TRP A 381 16.25 -0.07 -4.71
C TRP A 381 17.25 -0.78 -3.79
N GLU A 382 18.33 -1.33 -4.35
CA GLU A 382 19.40 -1.97 -3.60
C GLU A 382 20.74 -1.31 -3.91
N ALA A 383 21.57 -1.16 -2.87
CA ALA A 383 22.90 -0.59 -3.04
C ALA A 383 23.77 -1.47 -3.95
N GLY A 384 24.28 -0.86 -5.04
CA GLY A 384 25.08 -1.59 -6.05
C GLY A 384 24.27 -2.48 -6.99
N GLY A 385 22.94 -2.41 -6.96
CA GLY A 385 22.02 -3.06 -7.89
C GLY A 385 21.83 -2.28 -9.20
N ASP A 386 20.83 -2.70 -9.97
CA ASP A 386 20.52 -2.14 -11.30
C ASP A 386 19.56 -0.91 -11.22
N GLY A 387 19.53 -0.19 -10.09
CA GLY A 387 18.61 0.93 -9.82
C GLY A 387 17.28 0.49 -9.21
N VAL A 388 16.18 1.19 -9.55
CA VAL A 388 14.84 0.86 -9.06
C VAL A 388 14.25 -0.31 -9.83
N THR A 389 13.79 -1.33 -9.12
CA THR A 389 13.19 -2.55 -9.68
C THR A 389 11.88 -2.87 -8.96
N ASP A 390 11.02 -3.69 -9.57
CA ASP A 390 9.82 -4.18 -8.90
C ASP A 390 10.18 -5.08 -7.71
N THR A 391 9.48 -4.93 -6.59
CA THR A 391 9.65 -5.80 -5.43
C THR A 391 9.17 -7.22 -5.78
N PRO A 392 10.00 -8.28 -5.61
CA PRO A 392 9.56 -9.64 -5.89
C PRO A 392 8.33 -10.02 -5.07
N TRP A 393 7.26 -10.44 -5.77
CA TRP A 393 6.03 -10.83 -5.10
C TRP A 393 6.19 -12.15 -4.34
N THR A 394 5.91 -12.15 -3.05
CA THR A 394 5.98 -13.34 -2.17
C THR A 394 4.62 -13.72 -1.55
N GLY A 395 3.57 -12.94 -1.79
CA GLY A 395 2.22 -13.15 -1.28
C GLY A 395 1.39 -14.15 -2.09
N ALA A 396 0.10 -14.24 -1.77
CA ALA A 396 -0.85 -15.10 -2.48
C ALA A 396 -1.28 -14.48 -3.81
N THR A 397 -1.32 -15.27 -4.89
CA THR A 397 -1.89 -14.85 -6.18
C THR A 397 -3.27 -15.48 -6.35
N ILE A 398 -4.29 -14.63 -6.53
CA ILE A 398 -5.68 -15.04 -6.79
C ILE A 398 -5.97 -14.83 -8.27
N LYS A 399 -6.37 -15.90 -8.96
CA LYS A 399 -6.74 -15.83 -10.37
C LYS A 399 -8.22 -15.51 -10.54
N ILE A 400 -8.52 -14.51 -11.37
CA ILE A 400 -9.86 -14.14 -11.80
C ILE A 400 -10.00 -14.45 -13.29
N GLY A 401 -11.03 -15.21 -13.65
CA GLY A 401 -11.34 -15.47 -15.05
C GLY A 401 -12.02 -14.27 -15.70
N PHE A 402 -11.73 -13.99 -16.96
CA PHE A 402 -12.41 -12.97 -17.75
C PHE A 402 -12.88 -13.58 -19.06
N LEU A 403 -14.21 -13.79 -19.19
CA LEU A 403 -14.84 -14.22 -20.44
C LEU A 403 -15.04 -13.00 -21.33
N ASN A 404 -14.08 -12.79 -22.22
CA ASN A 404 -14.15 -11.76 -23.24
C ASN A 404 -14.91 -12.27 -24.48
N ASP A 405 -15.30 -11.39 -25.35
CA ASP A 405 -15.93 -11.67 -26.64
C ASP A 405 -14.98 -11.20 -27.75
N ALA A 406 -13.75 -11.80 -27.77
CA ALA A 406 -12.71 -11.43 -28.72
C ALA A 406 -13.06 -11.77 -30.16
N THR A 407 -13.96 -12.74 -30.34
CA THR A 407 -14.58 -13.11 -31.62
C THR A 407 -16.09 -12.98 -31.52
N GLY A 408 -16.80 -13.15 -32.66
CA GLY A 408 -18.26 -13.10 -32.71
C GLY A 408 -18.86 -11.72 -32.97
N PRO A 409 -20.16 -11.55 -32.83
CA PRO A 409 -20.91 -10.38 -33.32
C PRO A 409 -20.63 -9.08 -32.55
N ILE A 410 -20.05 -9.17 -31.35
CA ILE A 410 -19.71 -7.99 -30.53
C ILE A 410 -18.19 -7.80 -30.35
N ALA A 411 -17.37 -8.48 -31.15
CA ALA A 411 -15.90 -8.41 -31.06
C ALA A 411 -15.35 -6.97 -31.19
N VAL A 412 -16.08 -6.06 -31.80
CA VAL A 412 -15.73 -4.64 -31.92
C VAL A 412 -15.57 -3.95 -30.54
N TYR A 413 -16.15 -4.49 -29.47
CA TYR A 413 -16.05 -3.95 -28.11
C TYR A 413 -14.97 -4.64 -27.26
N ALA A 414 -14.38 -5.72 -27.76
CA ALA A 414 -13.47 -6.59 -26.99
C ALA A 414 -12.26 -5.85 -26.41
N ASP A 415 -11.62 -4.98 -27.20
CA ASP A 415 -10.45 -4.19 -26.75
C ASP A 415 -10.83 -3.24 -25.61
N GLY A 416 -12.03 -2.64 -25.67
CA GLY A 416 -12.53 -1.80 -24.59
C GLY A 416 -12.78 -2.56 -23.29
N PHE A 417 -13.30 -3.80 -23.37
CA PHE A 417 -13.50 -4.66 -22.20
C PHE A 417 -12.16 -5.07 -21.58
N VAL A 418 -11.17 -5.43 -22.41
CA VAL A 418 -9.82 -5.76 -21.95
C VAL A 418 -9.17 -4.53 -21.28
N ALA A 419 -9.24 -3.35 -21.90
CA ALA A 419 -8.66 -2.13 -21.32
C ALA A 419 -9.27 -1.80 -19.95
N ALA A 420 -10.61 -1.90 -19.82
CA ALA A 420 -11.30 -1.71 -18.54
C ALA A 420 -10.86 -2.72 -17.47
N SER A 421 -10.71 -4.00 -17.85
CA SER A 421 -10.27 -5.03 -16.94
C SER A 421 -8.83 -4.84 -16.47
N GLN A 422 -7.92 -4.36 -17.32
CA GLN A 422 -6.52 -4.08 -16.99
C GLN A 422 -6.40 -2.88 -16.04
N ILE A 423 -7.17 -1.81 -16.27
CA ILE A 423 -7.24 -0.67 -15.36
C ILE A 423 -7.72 -1.13 -13.98
N THR A 424 -8.79 -1.93 -13.94
CA THR A 424 -9.35 -2.46 -12.69
C THR A 424 -8.37 -3.41 -11.99
N LEU A 425 -7.64 -4.25 -12.76
CA LEU A 425 -6.61 -5.13 -12.21
C LEU A 425 -5.50 -4.34 -11.51
N GLY A 426 -5.01 -3.28 -12.16
CA GLY A 426 -4.02 -2.39 -11.55
C GLY A 426 -4.51 -1.81 -10.22
N LEU A 427 -5.72 -1.26 -10.19
CA LEU A 427 -6.34 -0.73 -8.98
C LEU A 427 -6.54 -1.81 -7.90
N ALA A 428 -7.05 -2.98 -8.27
CA ALA A 428 -7.27 -4.08 -7.33
C ALA A 428 -5.96 -4.58 -6.72
N ASN A 429 -4.90 -4.71 -7.52
CA ASN A 429 -3.60 -5.14 -7.05
C ASN A 429 -2.99 -4.12 -6.10
N THR A 430 -3.10 -2.84 -6.41
CA THR A 430 -2.60 -1.80 -5.53
C THR A 430 -3.31 -1.81 -4.16
N LEU A 431 -4.65 -1.96 -4.15
CA LEU A 431 -5.43 -2.06 -2.90
C LEU A 431 -5.13 -3.34 -2.10
N ALA A 432 -4.89 -4.46 -2.78
CA ALA A 432 -4.67 -5.76 -2.16
C ALA A 432 -3.22 -6.01 -1.73
N TYR A 433 -2.26 -5.20 -2.21
CA TYR A 433 -0.84 -5.39 -1.95
C TYR A 433 -0.52 -5.41 -0.45
N SER A 434 -1.05 -4.46 0.31
CA SER A 434 -0.89 -4.39 1.76
C SER A 434 -1.52 -5.57 2.52
N GLN A 435 -2.44 -6.30 1.88
CA GLN A 435 -3.07 -7.52 2.40
C GLN A 435 -2.31 -8.80 2.04
N GLY A 436 -1.15 -8.67 1.39
CA GLY A 436 -0.37 -9.81 0.91
C GLY A 436 -1.08 -10.60 -0.20
N VAL A 437 -1.93 -9.95 -1.02
CA VAL A 437 -2.69 -10.54 -2.10
C VAL A 437 -2.41 -9.82 -3.41
N GLN A 438 -2.26 -10.59 -4.48
CA GLN A 438 -2.18 -10.10 -5.86
C GLN A 438 -3.25 -10.81 -6.70
N PHE A 439 -3.87 -10.09 -7.62
CA PHE A 439 -4.79 -10.64 -8.60
C PHE A 439 -4.11 -10.81 -9.96
N GLU A 440 -4.49 -11.89 -10.66
CA GLU A 440 -4.12 -12.18 -12.04
C GLU A 440 -5.39 -12.42 -12.85
N ILE A 441 -5.51 -11.84 -14.05
CA ILE A 441 -6.63 -12.13 -14.94
C ILE A 441 -6.26 -13.22 -15.94
N VAL A 442 -7.07 -14.26 -16.01
CA VAL A 442 -6.99 -15.32 -17.02
C VAL A 442 -8.10 -15.07 -18.05
N TYR A 443 -7.69 -14.69 -19.27
CA TYR A 443 -8.64 -14.42 -20.36
C TYR A 443 -9.04 -15.68 -21.09
N ALA A 444 -10.32 -15.75 -21.48
CA ALA A 444 -10.86 -16.75 -22.37
C ALA A 444 -11.92 -16.13 -23.29
N ASP A 445 -12.01 -16.58 -24.55
CA ASP A 445 -12.94 -16.06 -25.54
C ASP A 445 -14.26 -16.83 -25.49
N SER A 446 -15.35 -16.13 -25.24
CA SER A 446 -16.71 -16.69 -25.28
C SER A 446 -17.30 -16.69 -26.69
N GLY A 447 -16.75 -15.88 -27.61
CA GLY A 447 -17.24 -15.72 -28.96
C GLY A 447 -18.70 -15.27 -29.08
N CYS A 448 -19.31 -14.82 -27.96
CA CYS A 448 -20.76 -14.59 -27.87
C CYS A 448 -21.60 -15.87 -28.19
N ASP A 449 -20.98 -17.05 -28.15
CA ASP A 449 -21.57 -18.36 -28.51
C ASP A 449 -21.59 -19.29 -27.29
N GLY A 450 -22.70 -20.02 -27.09
CA GLY A 450 -22.86 -20.87 -25.92
C GLY A 450 -21.88 -22.04 -25.86
N THR A 451 -21.50 -22.62 -27.01
CA THR A 451 -20.56 -23.76 -27.06
C THR A 451 -19.14 -23.30 -26.78
N MET A 452 -18.73 -22.18 -27.37
CA MET A 452 -17.44 -21.58 -27.10
C MET A 452 -17.33 -21.12 -25.62
N ALA A 453 -18.35 -20.47 -25.11
CA ALA A 453 -18.41 -20.01 -23.73
C ALA A 453 -18.30 -21.13 -22.69
N ALA A 454 -18.99 -22.27 -22.94
CA ALA A 454 -18.87 -23.46 -22.08
C ALA A 454 -17.43 -24.03 -22.10
N SER A 455 -16.80 -24.09 -23.28
CA SER A 455 -15.40 -24.53 -23.40
C SER A 455 -14.42 -23.56 -22.76
N ALA A 456 -14.63 -22.25 -22.95
CA ALA A 456 -13.85 -21.19 -22.31
C ALA A 456 -14.01 -21.24 -20.78
N ALA A 457 -15.21 -21.43 -20.28
CA ALA A 457 -15.47 -21.60 -18.85
C ALA A 457 -14.73 -22.81 -18.26
N GLN A 458 -14.67 -23.94 -18.97
CA GLN A 458 -13.90 -25.11 -18.55
C GLN A 458 -12.39 -24.79 -18.49
N THR A 459 -11.87 -24.04 -19.46
CA THR A 459 -10.48 -23.58 -19.43
C THR A 459 -10.18 -22.73 -18.19
N LEU A 460 -11.11 -21.85 -17.80
CA LEU A 460 -10.96 -21.03 -16.59
C LEU A 460 -11.03 -21.87 -15.31
N VAL A 461 -11.92 -22.88 -15.26
CA VAL A 461 -11.98 -23.85 -14.15
C VAL A 461 -10.63 -24.58 -14.01
N ASP A 462 -10.08 -25.08 -15.12
CA ASP A 462 -8.82 -25.82 -15.15
C ASP A 462 -7.62 -24.91 -14.77
N ALA A 463 -7.71 -23.60 -15.02
CA ALA A 463 -6.72 -22.60 -14.60
C ALA A 463 -6.79 -22.28 -13.08
N GLY A 464 -7.83 -22.74 -12.39
CA GLY A 464 -8.01 -22.56 -10.95
C GLY A 464 -8.45 -21.14 -10.57
N VAL A 465 -9.31 -20.51 -11.36
CA VAL A 465 -9.85 -19.17 -11.04
C VAL A 465 -10.83 -19.22 -9.86
N TRP A 466 -10.88 -18.15 -9.07
CA TRP A 466 -11.77 -18.04 -7.91
C TRP A 466 -13.16 -17.46 -8.27
N GLY A 467 -13.24 -16.74 -9.36
CA GLY A 467 -14.46 -16.13 -9.86
C GLY A 467 -14.29 -15.75 -11.32
N VAL A 468 -15.38 -15.52 -12.03
CA VAL A 468 -15.37 -15.18 -13.45
C VAL A 468 -16.16 -13.91 -13.71
N VAL A 469 -15.55 -12.96 -14.42
CA VAL A 469 -16.18 -11.75 -14.97
C VAL A 469 -16.60 -12.04 -16.41
N GLY A 470 -17.85 -11.76 -16.74
CA GLY A 470 -18.40 -12.02 -18.10
C GLY A 470 -19.34 -13.24 -18.11
N ALA A 471 -19.79 -13.68 -19.30
CA ALA A 471 -19.58 -13.11 -20.63
C ALA A 471 -20.48 -11.86 -20.84
N ALA A 472 -20.30 -11.14 -21.95
CA ALA A 472 -21.21 -10.04 -22.31
C ALA A 472 -22.56 -10.58 -22.85
N CYS A 473 -22.54 -11.57 -23.71
CA CYS A 473 -23.74 -12.12 -24.33
C CYS A 473 -24.50 -13.05 -23.38
N SER A 474 -25.84 -12.89 -23.32
CA SER A 474 -26.69 -13.65 -22.40
C SER A 474 -26.63 -15.16 -22.62
N GLY A 475 -26.63 -15.64 -23.87
CA GLY A 475 -26.51 -17.06 -24.21
C GLY A 475 -25.17 -17.66 -23.80
N ALA A 476 -24.08 -16.90 -23.99
CA ALA A 476 -22.74 -17.26 -23.56
C ALA A 476 -22.65 -17.36 -22.03
N SER A 477 -23.21 -16.38 -21.30
CA SER A 477 -23.27 -16.40 -19.83
C SER A 477 -24.06 -17.60 -19.29
N MET A 478 -25.17 -17.94 -19.89
CA MET A 478 -25.98 -19.12 -19.51
C MET A 478 -25.21 -20.42 -19.65
N ALA A 479 -24.52 -20.59 -20.79
CA ALA A 479 -23.72 -21.78 -21.07
C ALA A 479 -22.48 -21.87 -20.15
N ALA A 480 -21.78 -20.75 -19.96
CA ALA A 480 -20.65 -20.68 -19.04
C ALA A 480 -21.05 -20.98 -17.59
N ASN A 481 -22.22 -20.46 -17.15
CA ASN A 481 -22.71 -20.68 -15.79
C ASN A 481 -22.94 -22.16 -15.49
N SER A 482 -23.39 -22.96 -16.47
CA SER A 482 -23.59 -24.40 -16.28
C SER A 482 -22.30 -25.14 -15.89
N VAL A 483 -21.14 -24.66 -16.38
CA VAL A 483 -19.81 -25.21 -16.07
C VAL A 483 -19.29 -24.61 -14.75
N LEU A 484 -19.34 -23.29 -14.62
CA LEU A 484 -18.78 -22.56 -13.48
C LEU A 484 -19.51 -22.92 -12.17
N SER A 485 -20.85 -22.95 -12.18
CA SER A 485 -21.62 -23.28 -10.99
C SER A 485 -21.42 -24.73 -10.54
N ALA A 486 -21.23 -25.67 -11.47
CA ALA A 486 -20.87 -27.05 -11.15
C ALA A 486 -19.48 -27.16 -10.46
N ALA A 487 -18.58 -26.24 -10.76
CA ALA A 487 -17.27 -26.10 -10.12
C ALA A 487 -17.31 -25.23 -8.84
N GLY A 488 -18.46 -24.66 -8.47
CA GLY A 488 -18.59 -23.76 -7.32
C GLY A 488 -18.01 -22.37 -7.54
N ILE A 489 -17.79 -21.94 -8.79
CA ILE A 489 -17.15 -20.67 -9.17
C ILE A 489 -18.26 -19.64 -9.47
N PRO A 490 -18.31 -18.49 -8.76
CA PRO A 490 -19.26 -17.43 -9.04
C PRO A 490 -18.96 -16.72 -10.37
N GLN A 491 -20.03 -16.26 -11.03
CA GLN A 491 -19.97 -15.52 -12.29
C GLN A 491 -20.65 -14.17 -12.16
N VAL A 492 -19.98 -13.10 -12.58
CA VAL A 492 -20.51 -11.73 -12.62
C VAL A 492 -20.45 -11.21 -14.05
N SER A 493 -21.60 -11.05 -14.71
CA SER A 493 -21.64 -10.47 -16.05
C SER A 493 -21.68 -8.95 -16.02
N TYR A 494 -20.94 -8.33 -16.93
CA TYR A 494 -20.92 -6.87 -17.13
C TYR A 494 -21.95 -6.40 -18.18
N ALA A 495 -22.58 -7.30 -18.95
CA ALA A 495 -23.48 -6.90 -20.04
C ALA A 495 -24.65 -7.85 -20.33
N SER A 496 -24.75 -9.04 -19.73
CA SER A 496 -25.83 -9.99 -19.98
C SER A 496 -27.15 -9.57 -19.33
N THR A 497 -28.14 -9.25 -20.16
CA THR A 497 -29.39 -8.62 -19.72
C THR A 497 -30.63 -9.54 -19.74
N SER A 498 -30.56 -10.72 -20.37
CA SER A 498 -31.71 -11.62 -20.50
C SER A 498 -32.46 -11.84 -19.17
N PRO A 499 -33.82 -11.73 -19.16
CA PRO A 499 -34.62 -11.98 -17.96
C PRO A 499 -34.46 -13.40 -17.39
N ALA A 500 -34.18 -14.40 -18.26
CA ALA A 500 -33.98 -15.77 -17.84
C ALA A 500 -32.84 -15.96 -16.83
N LEU A 501 -31.78 -15.14 -16.92
CA LEU A 501 -30.66 -15.13 -15.97
C LEU A 501 -31.03 -14.67 -14.54
N SER A 502 -32.24 -14.17 -14.32
CA SER A 502 -32.77 -13.84 -12.98
C SER A 502 -33.28 -15.09 -12.22
N ASP A 503 -33.35 -16.25 -12.85
CA ASP A 503 -33.70 -17.51 -12.18
C ASP A 503 -32.47 -18.11 -11.50
N ALA A 504 -32.30 -17.84 -10.19
CA ALA A 504 -31.20 -18.34 -9.38
C ALA A 504 -31.19 -19.88 -9.23
N THR A 505 -32.26 -20.56 -9.55
CA THR A 505 -32.32 -22.05 -9.56
C THR A 505 -31.70 -22.59 -10.85
N ALA A 506 -32.00 -21.95 -11.97
CA ALA A 506 -31.46 -22.33 -13.28
C ALA A 506 -29.99 -21.88 -13.44
N TYR A 507 -29.63 -20.72 -12.87
CA TYR A 507 -28.31 -20.12 -12.97
C TYR A 507 -27.73 -19.80 -11.57
N PRO A 508 -27.29 -20.81 -10.80
CA PRO A 508 -26.78 -20.63 -9.47
C PRO A 508 -25.45 -19.81 -9.48
N SER A 509 -25.28 -18.95 -8.48
CA SER A 509 -24.09 -18.09 -8.35
C SER A 509 -23.81 -17.18 -9.57
N PHE A 510 -24.84 -16.88 -10.35
CA PHE A 510 -24.80 -15.87 -11.41
C PHE A 510 -25.22 -14.51 -10.85
N TYR A 511 -24.46 -13.49 -11.17
CA TYR A 511 -24.70 -12.08 -10.82
C TYR A 511 -24.48 -11.20 -12.05
N ARG A 512 -25.04 -10.01 -12.06
CA ARG A 512 -24.80 -9.00 -13.09
C ARG A 512 -24.83 -7.58 -12.53
N VAL A 513 -24.07 -6.69 -13.14
CA VAL A 513 -24.01 -5.26 -12.78
C VAL A 513 -24.87 -4.39 -13.71
N VAL A 514 -25.63 -5.01 -14.58
CA VAL A 514 -26.57 -4.35 -15.50
C VAL A 514 -28.01 -4.76 -15.17
N PRO A 515 -29.02 -3.90 -15.42
CA PRO A 515 -30.42 -4.26 -15.20
C PRO A 515 -30.89 -5.36 -16.17
N SER A 516 -31.99 -6.02 -15.78
CA SER A 516 -32.64 -7.02 -16.62
C SER A 516 -33.42 -6.40 -17.79
N ASP A 517 -33.47 -7.07 -18.94
CA ASP A 517 -34.31 -6.72 -20.07
C ASP A 517 -35.80 -6.70 -19.71
N ALA A 518 -36.22 -7.37 -18.64
CA ALA A 518 -37.59 -7.23 -18.12
C ALA A 518 -37.89 -5.75 -17.76
N PHE A 519 -36.92 -5.03 -17.25
CA PHE A 519 -37.04 -3.60 -16.98
C PHE A 519 -36.85 -2.76 -18.25
N GLN A 520 -35.86 -3.08 -19.07
CA GLN A 520 -35.61 -2.38 -20.34
C GLN A 520 -36.80 -2.46 -21.29
N GLY A 521 -37.42 -3.66 -21.43
CA GLY A 521 -38.59 -3.85 -22.25
C GLY A 521 -39.77 -2.97 -21.83
N SER A 522 -40.02 -2.84 -20.52
CA SER A 522 -41.06 -1.93 -19.99
C SER A 522 -40.76 -0.46 -20.28
N VAL A 523 -39.49 -0.01 -20.11
CA VAL A 523 -39.10 1.36 -20.40
C VAL A 523 -39.27 1.70 -21.88
N VAL A 524 -38.89 0.79 -22.80
CA VAL A 524 -39.09 1.00 -24.25
C VAL A 524 -40.57 1.05 -24.61
N ALA A 525 -41.40 0.20 -24.00
CA ALA A 525 -42.84 0.23 -24.18
C ALA A 525 -43.46 1.57 -23.70
N ASP A 526 -43.02 2.08 -22.55
CA ASP A 526 -43.46 3.39 -22.04
C ASP A 526 -43.04 4.55 -22.99
N VAL A 527 -41.82 4.51 -23.53
CA VAL A 527 -41.32 5.51 -24.49
C VAL A 527 -42.17 5.47 -25.79
N MET A 528 -42.39 4.29 -26.36
CA MET A 528 -43.17 4.15 -27.58
C MET A 528 -44.64 4.54 -27.38
N THR A 529 -45.20 4.24 -26.20
CA THR A 529 -46.55 4.69 -25.83
C THR A 529 -46.63 6.20 -25.67
N ALA A 530 -45.63 6.85 -25.05
CA ALA A 530 -45.56 8.30 -24.90
C ALA A 530 -45.44 9.00 -26.26
N ASP A 531 -44.72 8.39 -27.20
CA ASP A 531 -44.58 8.87 -28.58
C ASP A 531 -45.76 8.49 -29.47
N MET A 532 -46.85 7.96 -28.87
CA MET A 532 -48.08 7.55 -29.57
C MET A 532 -47.81 6.56 -30.72
N GLN A 533 -46.81 5.69 -30.54
CA GLN A 533 -46.55 4.61 -31.51
C GLN A 533 -47.51 3.47 -31.27
N ASP A 534 -48.28 3.14 -32.29
CA ASP A 534 -49.15 1.96 -32.38
C ASP A 534 -48.80 1.16 -33.63
N ASN A 535 -49.34 -0.05 -33.75
CA ASN A 535 -49.08 -0.94 -34.86
C ASN A 535 -47.55 -1.26 -35.03
N VAL A 536 -46.92 -1.65 -33.95
CA VAL A 536 -45.46 -1.85 -33.81
C VAL A 536 -45.06 -3.24 -34.29
N ALA A 537 -44.11 -3.34 -35.23
CA ALA A 537 -43.42 -4.58 -35.54
C ALA A 537 -42.30 -4.82 -34.52
N VAL A 538 -42.21 -6.02 -33.96
CA VAL A 538 -41.13 -6.44 -33.08
C VAL A 538 -40.22 -7.40 -33.83
N ILE A 539 -39.02 -6.97 -34.18
CA ILE A 539 -38.05 -7.77 -34.94
C ILE A 539 -36.88 -8.07 -34.01
N HIS A 540 -36.61 -9.35 -33.82
CA HIS A 540 -35.61 -9.75 -32.82
C HIS A 540 -34.79 -10.97 -33.23
N MET A 541 -33.54 -11.03 -32.73
CA MET A 541 -32.75 -12.26 -32.78
C MET A 541 -33.44 -13.36 -31.96
N THR A 542 -33.31 -14.61 -32.39
CA THR A 542 -33.88 -15.78 -31.68
C THR A 542 -32.99 -16.29 -30.55
N ASN A 543 -31.89 -15.61 -30.24
CA ASN A 543 -31.02 -15.94 -29.09
C ASN A 543 -31.63 -15.51 -27.74
N ALA A 544 -30.95 -15.85 -26.63
CA ALA A 544 -31.43 -15.59 -25.27
C ALA A 544 -31.60 -14.09 -24.95
N TYR A 545 -30.80 -13.22 -25.55
CA TYR A 545 -30.93 -11.77 -25.43
C TYR A 545 -32.12 -11.27 -26.22
N GLY A 546 -32.15 -11.56 -27.54
CA GLY A 546 -33.14 -11.05 -28.45
C GLY A 546 -34.55 -11.46 -28.06
N SER A 547 -34.78 -12.74 -27.82
CA SER A 547 -36.09 -13.26 -27.39
C SER A 547 -36.51 -12.68 -26.03
N GLY A 548 -35.58 -12.60 -25.08
CA GLY A 548 -35.86 -12.10 -23.71
C GLY A 548 -36.34 -10.66 -23.69
N LEU A 549 -35.67 -9.77 -24.42
CA LEU A 549 -36.04 -8.36 -24.52
C LEU A 549 -37.34 -8.17 -25.33
N ALA A 550 -37.49 -8.90 -26.45
CA ALA A 550 -38.70 -8.83 -27.25
C ALA A 550 -39.95 -9.25 -26.45
N ASP A 551 -39.87 -10.36 -25.71
CA ASP A 551 -40.97 -10.84 -24.88
C ASP A 551 -41.30 -9.86 -23.74
N ALA A 552 -40.30 -9.25 -23.12
CA ALA A 552 -40.48 -8.24 -22.08
C ALA A 552 -41.14 -6.96 -22.62
N PHE A 553 -40.74 -6.52 -23.82
CA PHE A 553 -41.38 -5.40 -24.51
C PHE A 553 -42.82 -5.71 -24.86
N VAL A 554 -43.11 -6.84 -25.55
CA VAL A 554 -44.46 -7.24 -25.93
C VAL A 554 -45.37 -7.40 -24.71
N GLY A 555 -44.83 -7.96 -23.60
CA GLY A 555 -45.57 -8.10 -22.35
C GLY A 555 -45.90 -6.77 -21.65
N SER A 556 -45.25 -5.70 -22.03
CA SER A 556 -45.43 -4.36 -21.45
C SER A 556 -46.25 -3.42 -22.34
N MET A 557 -46.42 -3.76 -23.64
CA MET A 557 -47.24 -3.00 -24.57
C MET A 557 -48.70 -3.48 -24.53
N ASP A 558 -49.64 -2.61 -24.97
CA ASP A 558 -50.98 -3.07 -25.29
C ASP A 558 -50.91 -4.05 -26.49
N ALA A 559 -51.43 -5.23 -26.31
CA ALA A 559 -51.44 -6.27 -27.37
C ALA A 559 -52.07 -5.78 -28.70
N ALA A 560 -53.01 -4.82 -28.65
CA ALA A 560 -53.58 -4.21 -29.84
C ALA A 560 -52.62 -3.29 -30.59
N SER A 561 -51.55 -2.83 -29.94
CA SER A 561 -50.51 -1.99 -30.53
C SER A 561 -49.36 -2.80 -31.15
N ILE A 562 -49.34 -4.13 -30.98
CA ILE A 562 -48.35 -4.99 -31.62
C ILE A 562 -48.90 -5.45 -32.99
N CYS A 563 -48.21 -5.07 -34.04
CA CYS A 563 -48.52 -5.44 -35.42
C CYS A 563 -48.11 -6.88 -35.71
N THR A 564 -46.82 -7.16 -35.47
CA THR A 564 -46.23 -8.48 -35.70
C THR A 564 -45.00 -8.68 -34.83
N GLN A 565 -44.68 -9.95 -34.55
CA GLN A 565 -43.40 -10.30 -33.89
C GLN A 565 -42.66 -11.32 -34.77
N ILE A 566 -41.44 -10.99 -35.19
CA ILE A 566 -40.65 -11.79 -36.14
C ILE A 566 -39.25 -12.01 -35.57
N GLY A 567 -38.91 -13.29 -35.34
CA GLY A 567 -37.59 -13.73 -34.97
C GLY A 567 -36.71 -14.04 -36.18
N TYR A 568 -35.40 -13.78 -36.06
CA TYR A 568 -34.39 -14.19 -37.03
C TYR A 568 -33.15 -14.78 -36.35
N GLU A 569 -32.46 -15.65 -37.06
CA GLU A 569 -31.25 -16.29 -36.57
C GLU A 569 -30.06 -15.34 -36.60
N GLU A 570 -29.17 -15.41 -35.61
CA GLU A 570 -27.95 -14.58 -35.53
C GLU A 570 -27.05 -14.62 -36.77
N THR A 571 -27.15 -15.67 -37.55
CA THR A 571 -26.40 -15.85 -38.82
C THR A 571 -27.08 -15.24 -40.02
N ALA A 572 -28.25 -14.64 -39.86
CA ALA A 572 -29.00 -14.04 -40.97
C ALA A 572 -28.23 -12.80 -41.52
N THR A 573 -28.14 -12.77 -42.85
CA THR A 573 -27.51 -11.66 -43.59
C THR A 573 -28.44 -11.02 -44.62
N ASP A 574 -29.60 -11.60 -44.83
CA ASP A 574 -30.66 -11.14 -45.74
C ASP A 574 -31.97 -10.94 -44.96
N PHE A 575 -32.40 -9.70 -44.87
CA PHE A 575 -33.59 -9.29 -44.13
C PHE A 575 -34.76 -8.90 -45.03
N THR A 576 -34.63 -9.10 -46.36
CA THR A 576 -35.63 -8.71 -47.35
C THR A 576 -37.03 -9.29 -47.07
N SER A 577 -37.12 -10.56 -46.68
CA SER A 577 -38.40 -11.21 -46.37
C SER A 577 -39.04 -10.69 -45.07
N ILE A 578 -38.23 -10.37 -44.08
CA ILE A 578 -38.69 -9.85 -42.80
C ILE A 578 -39.29 -8.45 -43.01
N VAL A 579 -38.56 -7.57 -43.69
CA VAL A 579 -39.02 -6.21 -43.96
C VAL A 579 -40.24 -6.21 -44.87
N SER A 580 -40.27 -7.07 -45.90
CA SER A 580 -41.45 -7.23 -46.75
C SER A 580 -42.71 -7.67 -45.98
N THR A 581 -42.56 -8.51 -44.94
CA THR A 581 -43.67 -8.89 -44.06
C THR A 581 -44.16 -7.69 -43.25
N VAL A 582 -43.27 -6.93 -42.64
CA VAL A 582 -43.58 -5.71 -41.86
C VAL A 582 -44.37 -4.71 -42.71
N VAL A 583 -43.90 -4.45 -43.95
CA VAL A 583 -44.57 -3.56 -44.90
C VAL A 583 -45.93 -4.10 -45.31
N SER A 584 -46.04 -5.40 -45.61
CA SER A 584 -47.31 -6.00 -46.07
C SER A 584 -48.39 -6.06 -44.98
N GLU A 585 -47.98 -6.17 -43.71
CA GLU A 585 -48.90 -6.11 -42.57
C GLU A 585 -49.31 -4.67 -42.20
N GLY A 586 -48.64 -3.69 -42.78
CA GLY A 586 -48.94 -2.25 -42.58
C GLY A 586 -48.51 -1.74 -41.24
N CYS A 587 -47.45 -2.30 -40.67
CA CYS A 587 -46.85 -1.80 -39.43
C CYS A 587 -46.32 -0.39 -39.64
N THR A 588 -46.46 0.48 -38.63
CA THR A 588 -46.12 1.93 -38.74
C THR A 588 -44.87 2.29 -37.97
N SER A 589 -44.40 1.43 -37.10
CA SER A 589 -43.17 1.57 -36.31
C SER A 589 -42.54 0.23 -36.06
N ALA A 590 -41.30 0.17 -35.64
CA ALA A 590 -40.58 -1.05 -35.33
C ALA A 590 -39.73 -0.93 -34.08
N MET A 591 -39.76 -1.99 -33.25
CA MET A 591 -38.79 -2.27 -32.20
C MET A 591 -37.78 -3.29 -32.75
N LEU A 592 -36.51 -2.89 -32.81
CA LEU A 592 -35.44 -3.78 -33.26
C LEU A 592 -34.64 -4.25 -32.06
N VAL A 593 -34.57 -5.59 -31.88
CA VAL A 593 -33.71 -6.23 -30.86
C VAL A 593 -32.61 -7.00 -31.58
N SER A 594 -31.51 -6.31 -31.81
CA SER A 594 -30.42 -6.76 -32.69
C SER A 594 -29.08 -6.31 -32.12
N TYR A 595 -28.00 -6.88 -32.63
CA TYR A 595 -26.67 -6.31 -32.48
C TYR A 595 -26.40 -5.21 -33.53
N ALA A 596 -25.28 -4.54 -33.45
CA ALA A 596 -25.02 -3.35 -34.29
C ALA A 596 -25.05 -3.67 -35.81
N ALA A 597 -24.44 -4.77 -36.21
CA ALA A 597 -24.28 -5.10 -37.63
C ALA A 597 -25.62 -5.50 -38.29
N ASP A 598 -26.38 -6.40 -37.68
CA ASP A 598 -27.67 -6.87 -38.16
C ASP A 598 -28.75 -5.79 -38.03
N GLY A 599 -28.72 -4.97 -36.94
CA GLY A 599 -29.58 -3.83 -36.81
C GLY A 599 -29.38 -2.78 -37.91
N ALA A 600 -28.14 -2.50 -38.28
CA ALA A 600 -27.82 -1.61 -39.39
C ALA A 600 -28.36 -2.16 -40.72
N ALA A 601 -28.16 -3.46 -41.00
CA ALA A 601 -28.67 -4.11 -42.21
C ALA A 601 -30.22 -4.13 -42.28
N LEU A 602 -30.89 -4.33 -41.15
CA LEU A 602 -32.35 -4.21 -41.04
C LEU A 602 -32.84 -2.79 -41.39
N ILE A 603 -32.20 -1.77 -40.84
CA ILE A 603 -32.55 -0.36 -41.11
C ILE A 603 -32.29 0.01 -42.57
N GLU A 604 -31.19 -0.47 -43.16
CA GLU A 604 -30.89 -0.26 -44.57
C GLU A 604 -31.94 -0.91 -45.46
N GLU A 605 -32.35 -2.15 -45.17
CA GLU A 605 -33.38 -2.85 -45.91
C GLU A 605 -34.76 -2.19 -45.75
N MET A 606 -35.12 -1.71 -44.55
CA MET A 606 -36.33 -0.88 -44.35
C MET A 606 -36.33 0.37 -45.21
N ALA A 607 -35.19 1.05 -45.31
CA ALA A 607 -35.07 2.24 -46.16
C ALA A 607 -35.19 1.94 -47.67
N LEU A 608 -34.79 0.73 -48.08
CA LEU A 608 -34.92 0.30 -49.48
C LEU A 608 -36.35 -0.07 -49.87
N GLN A 609 -37.14 -0.63 -48.96
CA GLN A 609 -38.50 -1.07 -49.21
C GLN A 609 -39.57 0.03 -48.95
N GLY A 610 -39.22 1.16 -48.32
CA GLY A 610 -40.08 2.31 -48.03
C GLY A 610 -40.78 2.17 -46.71
#